data_6afbd37658f5323eb0a8f6be11e59392
#
_entry.id   6afbd37658f5323eb0a8f6be11e59392
#
_cell.length_a   1.000
_cell.length_b   1.000
_cell.length_c   1.000
_cell.angle_alpha   90.00
_cell.angle_beta   90.00
_cell.angle_gamma   90.00
#
_symmetry.space_group_name_H-M   'P 1'
#
loop_
_entity.id
_entity.type
_entity.pdbx_description
1 polymer ?
#
loop_
_entity_poly.entity_id
_entity_poly.type
_entity_poly.pdbx_seq_one_letter_code
_entity_poly.pdbx_strand_id
1 'polypeptide(L)'
;MTKVLVSGGFDPVHIGHIRLFKEAKALGDYLIVLANNDNWLMAKKGFVFMKEDERKTILEAIRWIDEVQITKHSKNPTDMSICAELAEIKPDIFANGGDRDKKDADTNSSSLNPEQKLCQQLNIKMVFNVGGEKAQSSSELVKRAKQNI
;
A
#
# COMPACT_ATOMS: atom_id res chain seq x y z
N MET A 1 5.16 -0.34 21.68
CA MET A 1 4.10 -0.63 20.71
C MET A 1 4.70 -0.83 19.33
N THR A 2 4.40 -1.95 18.70
CA THR A 2 4.93 -2.27 17.38
C THR A 2 3.98 -1.71 16.30
N LYS A 3 4.47 -0.77 15.53
CA LYS A 3 3.71 -0.14 14.44
C LYS A 3 4.01 -0.82 13.12
N VAL A 4 2.96 -1.21 12.42
CA VAL A 4 3.04 -1.84 11.09
C VAL A 4 2.45 -0.89 10.07
N LEU A 5 3.14 -0.71 8.94
CA LEU A 5 2.66 0.08 7.81
C LEU A 5 2.40 -0.82 6.62
N VAL A 6 1.26 -0.62 5.96
CA VAL A 6 1.02 -1.14 4.61
C VAL A 6 0.68 0.03 3.69
N SER A 7 1.01 -0.07 2.42
CA SER A 7 0.72 0.98 1.44
C SER A 7 0.11 0.38 0.17
N GLY A 8 -0.63 1.20 -0.56
CA GLY A 8 -1.23 0.81 -1.82
C GLY A 8 -2.21 1.84 -2.33
N GLY A 9 -2.77 1.58 -3.51
CA GLY A 9 -3.79 2.44 -4.10
C GLY A 9 -5.17 2.20 -3.50
N PHE A 10 -5.51 0.94 -3.25
CA PHE A 10 -6.82 0.53 -2.70
C PHE A 10 -7.99 1.13 -3.48
N ASP A 11 -7.97 0.98 -4.79
CA ASP A 11 -8.90 1.63 -5.69
C ASP A 11 -9.41 0.66 -6.79
N PRO A 12 -10.42 -0.17 -6.49
CA PRO A 12 -11.15 -0.32 -5.23
C PRO A 12 -10.46 -1.25 -4.22
N VAL A 13 -10.89 -1.18 -2.97
CA VAL A 13 -10.54 -2.16 -1.95
C VAL A 13 -11.23 -3.48 -2.27
N HIS A 14 -10.55 -4.59 -2.08
CA HIS A 14 -11.09 -5.93 -2.36
C HIS A 14 -10.63 -6.96 -1.32
N ILE A 15 -11.04 -8.22 -1.50
CA ILE A 15 -10.79 -9.28 -0.51
C ILE A 15 -9.29 -9.49 -0.23
N GLY A 16 -8.45 -9.33 -1.23
CA GLY A 16 -7.00 -9.45 -1.05
C GLY A 16 -6.44 -8.41 -0.09
N HIS A 17 -6.98 -7.19 -0.15
CA HIS A 17 -6.60 -6.12 0.78
C HIS A 17 -7.06 -6.43 2.20
N ILE A 18 -8.26 -6.99 2.37
CA ILE A 18 -8.77 -7.36 3.69
C ILE A 18 -7.86 -8.40 4.34
N ARG A 19 -7.43 -9.40 3.57
CA ARG A 19 -6.48 -10.41 4.06
C ARG A 19 -5.14 -9.80 4.45
N LEU A 20 -4.65 -8.87 3.64
CA LEU A 20 -3.43 -8.13 3.93
C LEU A 20 -3.54 -7.38 5.26
N PHE A 21 -4.63 -6.64 5.46
CA PHE A 21 -4.82 -5.85 6.68
C PHE A 21 -4.91 -6.73 7.91
N LYS A 22 -5.65 -7.83 7.83
CA LYS A 22 -5.79 -8.78 8.94
C LYS A 22 -4.43 -9.36 9.36
N GLU A 23 -3.65 -9.83 8.39
CA GLU A 23 -2.37 -10.45 8.68
C GLU A 23 -1.30 -9.42 9.06
N ALA A 24 -1.32 -8.24 8.46
CA ALA A 24 -0.42 -7.15 8.83
C ALA A 24 -0.67 -6.70 10.28
N LYS A 25 -1.93 -6.57 10.69
CA LYS A 25 -2.27 -6.23 12.08
C LYS A 25 -1.71 -7.26 13.05
N ALA A 26 -1.72 -8.54 12.67
CA ALA A 26 -1.19 -9.61 13.51
C ALA A 26 0.32 -9.55 13.71
N LEU A 27 1.04 -8.79 12.88
CA LEU A 27 2.49 -8.61 13.01
C LEU A 27 2.88 -7.62 14.12
N GLY A 28 1.92 -6.83 14.61
CA GLY A 28 2.21 -5.82 15.62
C GLY A 28 0.97 -5.39 16.38
N ASP A 29 1.03 -4.22 16.97
CA ASP A 29 -0.03 -3.70 17.83
C ASP A 29 -0.88 -2.63 17.16
N TYR A 30 -0.33 -1.95 16.17
CA TYR A 30 -0.96 -0.77 15.56
C TYR A 30 -0.73 -0.81 14.05
N LEU A 31 -1.80 -0.84 13.28
CA LEU A 31 -1.72 -0.89 11.82
C LEU A 31 -2.03 0.47 11.19
N ILE A 32 -1.07 1.01 10.48
CA ILE A 32 -1.21 2.23 9.69
C ILE A 32 -1.34 1.82 8.23
N VAL A 33 -2.40 2.27 7.57
CA VAL A 33 -2.58 2.10 6.13
C VAL A 33 -2.31 3.42 5.44
N LEU A 34 -1.35 3.42 4.54
CA LEU A 34 -0.96 4.58 3.74
C LEU A 34 -1.51 4.38 2.33
N ALA A 35 -2.54 5.13 1.98
CA ALA A 35 -3.16 5.05 0.67
C ALA A 35 -2.55 6.09 -0.26
N ASN A 36 -2.20 5.68 -1.47
CA ASN A 36 -1.70 6.61 -2.48
C ASN A 36 -2.81 7.57 -2.90
N ASN A 37 -2.47 8.85 -3.00
CA ASN A 37 -3.45 9.88 -3.33
C ASN A 37 -3.90 9.82 -4.80
N ASP A 38 -4.85 10.67 -5.16
CA ASP A 38 -5.40 10.71 -6.51
C ASP A 38 -4.33 11.09 -7.55
N ASN A 39 -3.41 12.00 -7.20
CA ASN A 39 -2.31 12.38 -8.09
C ASN A 39 -1.44 11.17 -8.46
N TRP A 40 -1.14 10.32 -7.48
CA TRP A 40 -0.36 9.09 -7.70
C TRP A 40 -1.12 8.13 -8.62
N LEU A 41 -2.42 7.93 -8.38
CA LEU A 41 -3.24 7.02 -9.19
C LEU A 41 -3.33 7.49 -10.63
N MET A 42 -3.53 8.80 -10.86
CA MET A 42 -3.55 9.36 -12.21
C MET A 42 -2.24 9.13 -12.94
N ALA A 43 -1.11 9.34 -12.25
CA ALA A 43 0.21 9.13 -12.85
C ALA A 43 0.48 7.65 -13.14
N LYS A 44 0.08 6.76 -12.24
CA LYS A 44 0.37 5.32 -12.34
C LYS A 44 -0.59 4.59 -13.29
N LYS A 45 -1.89 4.88 -13.19
CA LYS A 45 -2.94 4.11 -13.87
C LYS A 45 -3.72 4.91 -14.91
N GLY A 46 -3.62 6.23 -14.88
CA GLY A 46 -4.36 7.10 -15.79
C GLY A 46 -5.81 7.37 -15.39
N PHE A 47 -6.26 6.86 -14.25
CA PHE A 47 -7.61 7.08 -13.75
C PHE A 47 -7.68 6.94 -12.24
N VAL A 48 -8.73 7.52 -11.64
CA VAL A 48 -9.11 7.33 -10.25
C VAL A 48 -10.51 6.74 -10.25
N PHE A 49 -10.67 5.54 -9.67
CA PHE A 49 -11.98 4.88 -9.57
C PHE A 49 -12.80 5.48 -8.43
N MET A 50 -12.20 5.58 -7.24
CA MET A 50 -12.78 6.26 -6.08
C MET A 50 -11.81 7.32 -5.57
N LYS A 51 -12.32 8.51 -5.31
CA LYS A 51 -11.50 9.63 -4.80
C LYS A 51 -10.85 9.29 -3.47
N GLU A 52 -9.74 9.94 -3.17
CA GLU A 52 -8.94 9.63 -1.97
C GLU A 52 -9.71 9.79 -0.66
N ASP A 53 -10.62 10.75 -0.57
CA ASP A 53 -11.45 10.93 0.62
C ASP A 53 -12.44 9.77 0.82
N GLU A 54 -13.01 9.26 -0.27
CA GLU A 54 -13.89 8.08 -0.23
C GLU A 54 -13.09 6.84 0.18
N ARG A 55 -11.92 6.64 -0.41
CA ARG A 55 -11.07 5.51 -0.06
C ARG A 55 -10.64 5.55 1.40
N LYS A 56 -10.29 6.73 1.88
CA LYS A 56 -9.93 6.92 3.29
C LYS A 56 -11.09 6.53 4.22
N THR A 57 -12.30 7.00 3.93
CA THR A 57 -13.48 6.68 4.73
C THR A 57 -13.75 5.16 4.77
N ILE A 58 -13.64 4.49 3.63
CA ILE A 58 -13.82 3.04 3.55
C ILE A 58 -12.76 2.31 4.37
N LEU A 59 -11.50 2.71 4.21
CA LEU A 59 -10.39 2.08 4.94
C LEU A 59 -10.54 2.27 6.45
N GLU A 60 -10.96 3.45 6.89
CA GLU A 60 -11.17 3.74 8.32
C GLU A 60 -12.27 2.88 8.94
N ALA A 61 -13.17 2.32 8.13
CA ALA A 61 -14.25 1.44 8.61
C ALA A 61 -13.81 -0.02 8.75
N ILE A 62 -12.61 -0.36 8.31
CA ILE A 62 -12.10 -1.74 8.36
C ILE A 62 -11.54 -2.01 9.76
N ARG A 63 -12.01 -3.09 10.38
CA ARG A 63 -11.78 -3.39 11.79
C ARG A 63 -10.31 -3.55 12.20
N TRP A 64 -9.44 -3.96 11.29
CA TRP A 64 -8.02 -4.20 11.61
C TRP A 64 -7.15 -2.96 11.49
N ILE A 65 -7.68 -1.90 10.90
CA ILE A 65 -6.91 -0.68 10.63
C ILE A 65 -7.07 0.30 11.80
N ASP A 66 -5.94 0.76 12.34
CA ASP A 66 -5.95 1.73 13.44
C ASP A 66 -5.84 3.17 12.93
N GLU A 67 -5.17 3.37 11.81
CA GLU A 67 -4.95 4.72 11.27
C GLU A 67 -4.84 4.66 9.76
N VAL A 68 -5.42 5.65 9.07
CA VAL A 68 -5.30 5.81 7.62
C VAL A 68 -4.66 7.15 7.33
N GLN A 69 -3.62 7.13 6.49
CA GLN A 69 -3.00 8.34 5.95
C GLN A 69 -3.04 8.30 4.42
N ILE A 70 -3.09 9.46 3.80
CA ILE A 70 -3.04 9.63 2.34
C ILE A 70 -1.68 10.24 2.00
N THR A 71 -1.02 9.72 0.96
CA THR A 71 0.26 10.26 0.50
C THR A 71 0.10 11.70 0.00
N LYS A 72 1.22 12.42 -0.07
CA LYS A 72 1.23 13.84 -0.46
C LYS A 72 1.85 14.07 -1.83
N HIS A 73 1.73 13.10 -2.74
CA HIS A 73 2.27 13.24 -4.09
C HIS A 73 1.66 14.46 -4.79
N SER A 74 2.51 15.26 -5.42
CA SER A 74 2.08 16.39 -6.23
C SER A 74 1.48 15.91 -7.55
N LYS A 75 0.82 16.82 -8.28
CA LYS A 75 0.34 16.53 -9.62
C LYS A 75 1.55 16.23 -10.52
N ASN A 76 1.46 15.16 -11.31
CA ASN A 76 2.57 14.66 -12.15
C ASN A 76 3.85 14.46 -11.32
N PRO A 77 3.83 13.60 -10.30
CA PRO A 77 4.96 13.48 -9.38
C PRO A 77 6.18 12.89 -10.07
N THR A 78 7.35 13.40 -9.74
CA THR A 78 8.63 12.83 -10.19
C THR A 78 9.04 11.64 -9.31
N ASP A 79 8.66 11.68 -8.03
CA ASP A 79 8.92 10.59 -7.07
C ASP A 79 7.60 9.89 -6.79
N MET A 80 7.49 8.64 -7.23
CA MET A 80 6.31 7.78 -7.03
C MET A 80 6.42 6.92 -5.78
N SER A 81 7.51 7.03 -5.01
CA SER A 81 7.74 6.24 -3.82
C SER A 81 7.00 6.82 -2.60
N ILE A 82 6.96 6.04 -1.53
CA ILE A 82 6.43 6.48 -0.24
C ILE A 82 7.57 6.80 0.75
N CYS A 83 8.76 7.07 0.25
CA CYS A 83 9.93 7.31 1.10
C CYS A 83 9.73 8.50 2.04
N ALA A 84 9.09 9.58 1.57
CA ALA A 84 8.82 10.75 2.42
C ALA A 84 7.95 10.37 3.62
N GLU A 85 6.89 9.61 3.38
CA GLU A 85 5.98 9.16 4.43
C GLU A 85 6.65 8.13 5.36
N LEU A 86 7.43 7.20 4.81
CA LEU A 86 8.19 6.25 5.62
C LEU A 86 9.15 6.96 6.57
N ALA A 87 9.85 7.97 6.08
CA ALA A 87 10.79 8.76 6.89
C ALA A 87 10.07 9.54 7.99
N GLU A 88 8.85 9.99 7.75
CA GLU A 88 8.05 10.73 8.72
C GLU A 88 7.42 9.79 9.75
N ILE A 89 6.80 8.70 9.30
CA ILE A 89 6.06 7.76 10.16
C ILE A 89 7.01 6.87 10.97
N LYS A 90 8.08 6.40 10.34
CA LYS A 90 9.06 5.48 10.93
C LYS A 90 8.40 4.28 11.60
N PRO A 91 7.65 3.46 10.84
CA PRO A 91 7.07 2.26 11.42
C PRO A 91 8.16 1.25 11.82
N ASP A 92 7.81 0.32 12.67
CA ASP A 92 8.73 -0.78 13.01
C ASP A 92 8.78 -1.81 11.88
N ILE A 93 7.65 -2.04 11.23
CA ILE A 93 7.51 -3.01 10.15
C ILE A 93 6.82 -2.36 8.95
N PHE A 94 7.38 -2.58 7.76
CA PHE A 94 6.73 -2.27 6.49
C PHE A 94 6.30 -3.59 5.86
N ALA A 95 5.00 -3.87 5.88
CA ALA A 95 4.44 -5.12 5.40
C ALA A 95 3.98 -5.00 3.95
N ASN A 96 4.34 -5.97 3.12
CA ASN A 96 4.05 -5.98 1.69
C ASN A 96 3.21 -7.20 1.33
N GLY A 97 2.29 -7.04 0.38
CA GLY A 97 1.36 -8.09 -0.02
C GLY A 97 1.98 -9.22 -0.81
N GLY A 98 1.15 -10.19 -1.18
CA GLY A 98 1.58 -11.44 -1.80
C GLY A 98 2.07 -11.34 -3.23
N ASP A 99 1.84 -10.21 -3.90
CA ASP A 99 2.43 -9.93 -5.22
C ASP A 99 3.85 -9.36 -5.10
N ARG A 100 4.33 -9.14 -3.88
CA ARG A 100 5.68 -8.69 -3.54
C ARG A 100 6.39 -9.85 -2.86
N ASP A 101 7.20 -10.58 -3.60
CA ASP A 101 7.90 -11.77 -3.12
C ASP A 101 9.41 -11.51 -2.93
N LYS A 102 10.20 -12.59 -2.85
CA LYS A 102 11.65 -12.51 -2.69
C LYS A 102 12.36 -11.75 -3.82
N LYS A 103 11.76 -11.67 -5.02
CA LYS A 103 12.33 -10.91 -6.13
C LYS A 103 12.30 -9.41 -5.82
N ASP A 104 11.29 -8.96 -5.12
CA ASP A 104 11.18 -7.57 -4.67
C ASP A 104 12.14 -7.25 -3.53
N ALA A 105 12.76 -8.25 -2.93
CA ALA A 105 13.83 -8.06 -1.97
C ALA A 105 15.16 -7.70 -2.65
N ASP A 106 15.29 -7.91 -3.95
CA ASP A 106 16.47 -7.51 -4.71
C ASP A 106 16.42 -6.02 -5.03
N THR A 107 17.33 -5.24 -4.44
CA THR A 107 17.38 -3.78 -4.58
C THR A 107 17.66 -3.30 -5.99
N ASN A 108 18.12 -4.17 -6.89
CA ASN A 108 18.49 -3.76 -8.26
C ASN A 108 17.37 -3.93 -9.28
N SER A 109 16.33 -4.70 -8.96
CA SER A 109 15.28 -5.06 -9.93
C SER A 109 13.87 -4.72 -9.48
N SER A 110 13.68 -4.31 -8.22
CA SER A 110 12.36 -4.09 -7.63
C SER A 110 11.88 -2.65 -7.78
N SER A 111 10.57 -2.46 -7.99
CA SER A 111 9.93 -1.15 -7.88
C SER A 111 9.95 -0.62 -6.44
N LEU A 112 10.25 -1.48 -5.45
CA LEU A 112 10.42 -1.09 -4.05
C LEU A 112 11.85 -0.67 -3.71
N ASN A 113 12.74 -0.57 -4.72
CA ASN A 113 14.14 -0.24 -4.50
C ASN A 113 14.35 1.00 -3.61
N PRO A 114 13.69 2.16 -3.86
CA PRO A 114 13.87 3.33 -2.99
C PRO A 114 13.43 3.08 -1.55
N GLU A 115 12.28 2.45 -1.35
CA GLU A 115 11.73 2.15 -0.02
C GLU A 115 12.63 1.16 0.72
N GLN A 116 13.14 0.16 0.03
CA GLN A 116 14.00 -0.86 0.63
C GLN A 116 15.30 -0.26 1.15
N LYS A 117 15.93 0.61 0.37
CA LYS A 117 17.14 1.32 0.78
C LYS A 117 16.88 2.17 2.02
N LEU A 118 15.78 2.90 2.03
CA LEU A 118 15.41 3.76 3.15
C LEU A 118 15.12 2.92 4.40
N CYS A 119 14.39 1.81 4.27
CA CYS A 119 14.09 0.93 5.39
C CYS A 119 15.36 0.37 6.00
N GLN A 120 16.36 0.01 5.20
CA GLN A 120 17.66 -0.43 5.71
C GLN A 120 18.34 0.67 6.53
N GLN A 121 18.30 1.91 6.05
CA GLN A 121 18.88 3.06 6.75
C GLN A 121 18.19 3.37 8.07
N LEU A 122 16.87 3.20 8.12
CA LEU A 122 16.06 3.54 9.29
C LEU A 122 15.78 2.35 10.21
N ASN A 123 16.35 1.18 9.91
CA ASN A 123 16.11 -0.07 10.65
C ASN A 123 14.63 -0.46 10.68
N ILE A 124 13.92 -0.22 9.58
CA ILE A 124 12.54 -0.68 9.41
C ILE A 124 12.57 -2.08 8.82
N LYS A 125 11.92 -3.03 9.48
CA LYS A 125 11.86 -4.42 9.01
C LYS A 125 10.85 -4.52 7.88
N MET A 126 11.27 -5.01 6.72
CA MET A 126 10.36 -5.30 5.61
C MET A 126 9.90 -6.75 5.70
N VAL A 127 8.59 -6.97 5.59
CA VAL A 127 7.99 -8.30 5.56
C VAL A 127 7.22 -8.44 4.25
N PHE A 128 7.42 -9.56 3.56
CA PHE A 128 6.82 -9.82 2.25
C PHE A 128 5.79 -10.94 2.35
N ASN A 129 4.96 -11.07 1.31
CA ASN A 129 3.96 -12.12 1.20
C ASN A 129 2.94 -12.13 2.33
N VAL A 130 2.61 -10.94 2.83
CA VAL A 130 1.59 -10.76 3.87
C VAL A 130 0.21 -10.86 3.22
N GLY A 131 -0.68 -11.66 3.80
CA GLY A 131 -2.01 -11.91 3.22
C GLY A 131 -2.05 -13.09 2.26
N GLY A 132 -0.92 -13.74 2.03
CA GLY A 132 -0.83 -14.92 1.14
C GLY A 132 -0.79 -14.53 -0.33
N GLU A 133 -1.13 -15.48 -1.20
CA GLU A 133 -1.11 -15.27 -2.64
C GLU A 133 -2.16 -14.25 -3.07
N LYS A 134 -1.91 -13.59 -4.21
CA LYS A 134 -2.79 -12.59 -4.77
C LYS A 134 -4.16 -13.20 -5.09
N ALA A 135 -5.20 -12.74 -4.39
CA ALA A 135 -6.56 -13.27 -4.53
C ALA A 135 -7.39 -12.48 -5.54
N GLN A 136 -7.05 -11.20 -5.77
CA GLN A 136 -7.83 -10.30 -6.61
C GLN A 136 -6.95 -9.13 -7.07
N SER A 137 -7.39 -8.41 -8.08
CA SER A 137 -6.72 -7.22 -8.60
C SER A 137 -7.72 -6.09 -8.81
N SER A 138 -7.42 -4.91 -8.26
CA SER A 138 -8.23 -3.71 -8.46
C SER A 138 -8.34 -3.36 -9.95
N SER A 139 -7.21 -3.44 -10.67
CA SER A 139 -7.18 -3.12 -12.10
C SER A 139 -8.03 -4.10 -12.91
N GLU A 140 -8.01 -5.39 -12.57
CA GLU A 140 -8.84 -6.40 -13.23
C GLU A 140 -10.33 -6.20 -12.95
N LEU A 141 -10.70 -5.80 -11.73
CA LEU A 141 -12.09 -5.51 -11.38
C LEU A 141 -12.63 -4.35 -12.21
N VAL A 142 -11.87 -3.27 -12.35
CA VAL A 142 -12.25 -2.11 -13.16
C VAL A 142 -12.36 -2.50 -14.63
N LYS A 143 -11.39 -3.27 -15.14
CA LYS A 143 -11.37 -3.74 -16.53
C LYS A 143 -12.58 -4.60 -16.84
N ARG A 144 -12.94 -5.54 -15.96
CA ARG A 144 -14.14 -6.40 -16.13
C ARG A 144 -15.42 -5.59 -16.14
N ALA A 145 -15.53 -4.58 -15.30
CA ALA A 145 -16.68 -3.68 -15.27
C ALA A 145 -16.85 -2.96 -16.62
N LYS A 146 -15.76 -2.47 -17.20
CA LYS A 146 -15.78 -1.82 -18.53
C LYS A 146 -16.20 -2.76 -19.62
N GLN A 147 -15.79 -4.02 -19.58
CA GLN A 147 -16.15 -5.02 -20.62
C GLN A 147 -17.62 -5.41 -20.57
N ASN A 148 -18.28 -5.27 -19.42
CA ASN A 148 -19.68 -5.67 -19.23
C ASN A 148 -20.66 -4.50 -19.39
N ILE A 149 -20.18 -3.32 -19.72
CA ILE A 149 -21.02 -2.15 -20.07
C ILE A 149 -21.13 -2.06 -21.60
#